data_b1393611979da6052e4bfba7e138ea4b
#
_entry.id   b1393611979da6052e4bfba7e138ea4b
#
_cell.length_a   1.000
_cell.length_b   1.000
_cell.length_c   1.000
_cell.angle_alpha   90.00
_cell.angle_beta   90.00
_cell.angle_gamma   90.00
#
_symmetry.space_group_name_H-M   'P 1'
#
loop_
_entity.id
_entity.type
_entity.pdbx_description
1 polymer ?
#
loop_
_entity_poly.entity_id
_entity_poly.type
_entity_poly.pdbx_seq_one_letter_code
_entity_poly.pdbx_strand_id
1 'polypeptide(L)'
;MDDIKCDFSPMKVEVKGKLLHLRESLESLIKDLDHDAGNCLLNEFHSMKEQVFETESIATTFYLKCYLAPYTAKYDELSHAISHLSKRRHGALLVVQRSDSIDRYITHGVLISAMLTHSLIESIFTPGGPLHDGAVLIQNDKIISAGNVLPLTQRDSEQKKLGTRHRAGLGLSELSDALVIIVSEETGQASFSLEGNLYPFSPGNDLLH
;
A
#
# COMPACT_ATOMS: atom_id res chain seq x y z
N MET A 1 11.32 13.99 -13.32
CA MET A 1 11.03 12.53 -13.19
C MET A 1 12.37 11.85 -13.15
N ASP A 2 12.93 11.67 -11.97
CA ASP A 2 14.22 11.01 -11.81
C ASP A 2 14.06 9.54 -12.23
N ASP A 3 14.93 9.08 -13.13
CA ASP A 3 14.96 7.70 -13.61
C ASP A 3 15.24 6.77 -12.43
N ILE A 4 14.17 6.23 -11.84
CA ILE A 4 14.27 5.17 -10.84
C ILE A 4 14.83 3.96 -11.57
N LYS A 5 16.12 3.65 -11.32
CA LYS A 5 16.81 2.47 -11.91
C LYS A 5 16.34 1.20 -11.20
N CYS A 6 15.07 0.83 -11.38
CA CYS A 6 14.58 -0.47 -10.97
C CYS A 6 14.68 -1.46 -12.14
N ASP A 7 15.17 -2.67 -11.88
CA ASP A 7 15.06 -3.75 -12.86
C ASP A 7 13.65 -4.35 -12.82
N PHE A 8 12.85 -3.98 -13.80
CA PHE A 8 11.47 -4.46 -13.94
C PHE A 8 11.36 -5.89 -14.50
N SER A 9 12.47 -6.51 -14.89
CA SER A 9 12.46 -7.80 -15.59
C SER A 9 11.84 -8.93 -14.76
N PRO A 10 12.18 -9.15 -13.47
CA PRO A 10 11.59 -10.21 -12.67
C PRO A 10 10.08 -10.05 -12.52
N MET A 11 9.61 -8.85 -12.17
CA MET A 11 8.19 -8.55 -12.01
C MET A 11 7.41 -8.78 -13.31
N LYS A 12 7.95 -8.33 -14.46
CA LYS A 12 7.30 -8.54 -15.77
C LYS A 12 7.12 -10.01 -16.10
N VAL A 13 8.10 -10.85 -15.78
CA VAL A 13 8.02 -12.31 -16.01
C VAL A 13 6.89 -12.92 -15.17
N GLU A 14 6.83 -12.57 -13.89
CA GLU A 14 5.83 -13.11 -12.98
C GLU A 14 4.42 -12.62 -13.32
N VAL A 15 4.23 -11.32 -13.50
CA VAL A 15 2.94 -10.73 -13.92
C VAL A 15 2.48 -11.33 -15.25
N LYS A 16 3.38 -11.51 -16.21
CA LYS A 16 3.04 -12.16 -17.49
C LYS A 16 2.56 -13.60 -17.29
N GLY A 17 3.22 -14.38 -16.41
CA GLY A 17 2.79 -15.75 -16.07
C GLY A 17 1.37 -15.77 -15.49
N LYS A 18 1.07 -14.90 -14.52
CA LYS A 18 -0.26 -14.75 -13.92
C LYS A 18 -1.34 -14.35 -14.95
N LEU A 19 -1.02 -13.39 -15.84
CA LEU A 19 -1.92 -12.96 -16.91
C LEU A 19 -2.21 -14.07 -17.94
N LEU A 20 -1.22 -14.91 -18.26
CA LEU A 20 -1.42 -16.09 -19.11
C LEU A 20 -2.38 -17.09 -18.47
N HIS A 21 -2.21 -17.37 -17.17
CA HIS A 21 -3.11 -18.25 -16.44
C HIS A 21 -4.55 -17.69 -16.39
N LEU A 22 -4.70 -16.38 -16.14
CA LEU A 22 -6.01 -15.72 -16.18
C LEU A 22 -6.68 -15.84 -17.55
N ARG A 23 -5.90 -15.70 -18.63
CA ARG A 23 -6.40 -15.91 -19.98
C ARG A 23 -6.93 -17.34 -20.19
N GLU A 24 -6.19 -18.35 -19.73
CA GLU A 24 -6.61 -19.75 -19.81
C GLU A 24 -7.91 -20.00 -19.05
N SER A 25 -8.04 -19.42 -17.85
CA SER A 25 -9.27 -19.49 -17.05
C SER A 25 -10.46 -18.85 -17.77
N LEU A 26 -10.26 -17.68 -18.41
CA LEU A 26 -11.29 -17.03 -19.22
C LEU A 26 -11.70 -17.86 -20.46
N GLU A 27 -10.73 -18.43 -21.18
CA GLU A 27 -10.98 -19.27 -22.34
C GLU A 27 -11.75 -20.55 -21.96
N SER A 28 -11.43 -21.15 -20.79
CA SER A 28 -12.18 -22.30 -20.26
C SER A 28 -13.62 -21.92 -19.93
N LEU A 29 -13.82 -20.81 -19.23
CA LEU A 29 -15.15 -20.34 -18.85
C LEU A 29 -16.04 -20.07 -20.08
N ILE A 30 -15.50 -19.48 -21.13
CA ILE A 30 -16.23 -19.24 -22.38
C ILE A 30 -16.66 -20.56 -23.00
N LYS A 31 -15.80 -21.59 -23.04
CA LYS A 31 -16.15 -22.92 -23.57
C LYS A 31 -17.24 -23.60 -22.73
N ASP A 32 -17.17 -23.47 -21.40
CA ASP A 32 -18.17 -24.09 -20.51
C ASP A 32 -19.55 -23.45 -20.68
N LEU A 33 -19.60 -22.15 -21.01
CA LEU A 33 -20.87 -21.47 -21.35
C LEU A 33 -21.53 -22.02 -22.62
N ASP A 34 -20.73 -22.43 -23.60
CA ASP A 34 -21.24 -22.98 -24.86
C ASP A 34 -21.77 -24.42 -24.69
N HIS A 35 -21.41 -25.14 -23.61
CA HIS A 35 -21.69 -26.55 -23.40
C HIS A 35 -22.69 -26.86 -22.27
N ASP A 36 -23.39 -25.85 -21.72
CA ASP A 36 -24.34 -26.04 -20.60
C ASP A 36 -23.72 -26.76 -19.38
N ALA A 37 -22.40 -26.62 -19.20
CA ALA A 37 -21.72 -27.22 -18.07
C ALA A 37 -22.20 -26.53 -16.79
N GLY A 38 -22.83 -27.29 -15.89
CA GLY A 38 -23.50 -26.81 -14.68
C GLY A 38 -22.56 -26.19 -13.60
N ASN A 39 -21.43 -25.61 -14.01
CA ASN A 39 -20.50 -24.90 -13.13
C ASN A 39 -21.12 -23.60 -12.64
N CYS A 40 -20.93 -23.30 -11.37
CA CYS A 40 -21.40 -22.03 -10.79
C CYS A 40 -20.55 -20.86 -11.30
N LEU A 41 -21.05 -20.14 -12.31
CA LEU A 41 -20.42 -18.95 -12.88
C LEU A 41 -19.93 -17.94 -11.83
N LEU A 42 -20.67 -17.81 -10.73
CA LEU A 42 -20.30 -16.87 -9.65
C LEU A 42 -18.99 -17.28 -8.98
N ASN A 43 -18.73 -18.58 -8.83
CA ASN A 43 -17.48 -19.08 -8.26
C ASN A 43 -16.29 -18.80 -9.19
N GLU A 44 -16.50 -19.01 -10.51
CA GLU A 44 -15.47 -18.73 -11.51
C GLU A 44 -15.13 -17.23 -11.56
N PHE A 45 -16.12 -16.36 -11.56
CA PHE A 45 -15.90 -14.92 -11.48
C PHE A 45 -15.21 -14.51 -10.17
N HIS A 46 -15.54 -15.15 -9.05
CA HIS A 46 -14.87 -14.89 -7.78
C HIS A 46 -13.39 -15.28 -7.86
N SER A 47 -13.08 -16.47 -8.37
CA SER A 47 -11.71 -16.94 -8.57
C SER A 47 -10.89 -16.02 -9.48
N MET A 48 -11.47 -15.60 -10.61
CA MET A 48 -10.81 -14.66 -11.53
C MET A 48 -10.52 -13.31 -10.87
N LYS A 49 -11.46 -12.80 -10.08
CA LYS A 49 -11.27 -11.54 -9.33
C LYS A 49 -10.10 -11.65 -8.34
N GLU A 50 -9.98 -12.77 -7.64
CA GLU A 50 -8.85 -13.04 -6.74
C GLU A 50 -7.53 -13.10 -7.53
N GLN A 51 -7.48 -13.77 -8.68
CA GLN A 51 -6.30 -13.85 -9.53
C GLN A 51 -5.87 -12.46 -10.05
N VAL A 52 -6.82 -11.61 -10.45
CA VAL A 52 -6.54 -10.23 -10.86
C VAL A 52 -5.97 -9.43 -9.69
N PHE A 53 -6.58 -9.54 -8.51
CA PHE A 53 -6.13 -8.84 -7.30
C PHE A 53 -4.72 -9.27 -6.90
N GLU A 54 -4.40 -10.58 -6.92
CA GLU A 54 -3.05 -11.07 -6.66
C GLU A 54 -2.03 -10.52 -7.66
N THR A 55 -2.39 -10.50 -8.95
CA THR A 55 -1.51 -10.00 -10.02
C THR A 55 -1.23 -8.51 -9.85
N GLU A 56 -2.27 -7.73 -9.54
CA GLU A 56 -2.16 -6.31 -9.22
C GLU A 56 -1.25 -6.09 -8.01
N SER A 57 -1.45 -6.87 -6.94
CA SER A 57 -0.67 -6.77 -5.70
C SER A 57 0.83 -7.03 -5.91
N ILE A 58 1.19 -7.99 -6.77
CA ILE A 58 2.59 -8.25 -7.15
C ILE A 58 3.20 -7.01 -7.81
N ALA A 59 2.54 -6.48 -8.82
CA ALA A 59 3.01 -5.28 -9.52
C ALA A 59 3.11 -4.10 -8.56
N THR A 60 2.11 -3.88 -7.75
CA THR A 60 2.02 -2.77 -6.80
C THR A 60 3.12 -2.84 -5.73
N THR A 61 3.39 -4.03 -5.17
CA THR A 61 4.48 -4.25 -4.20
C THR A 61 5.84 -3.91 -4.82
N PHE A 62 6.06 -4.32 -6.05
CA PHE A 62 7.29 -4.00 -6.78
C PHE A 62 7.44 -2.49 -7.00
N TYR A 63 6.40 -1.82 -7.47
CA TYR A 63 6.40 -0.37 -7.65
C TYR A 63 6.64 0.37 -6.33
N LEU A 64 6.00 -0.07 -5.23
CA LEU A 64 6.22 0.51 -3.91
C LEU A 64 7.70 0.48 -3.51
N LYS A 65 8.36 -0.68 -3.66
CA LYS A 65 9.80 -0.82 -3.40
C LYS A 65 10.63 0.14 -4.25
N CYS A 66 10.34 0.22 -5.55
CA CYS A 66 11.01 1.13 -6.46
C CYS A 66 10.81 2.60 -6.09
N TYR A 67 9.59 3.00 -5.73
CA TYR A 67 9.29 4.38 -5.34
C TYR A 67 9.93 4.78 -4.01
N LEU A 68 10.16 3.83 -3.10
CA LEU A 68 10.79 4.08 -1.81
C LEU A 68 12.32 4.08 -1.87
N ALA A 69 12.92 3.29 -2.76
CA ALA A 69 14.37 3.07 -2.83
C ALA A 69 15.23 4.36 -2.87
N PRO A 70 14.84 5.45 -3.56
CA PRO A 70 15.60 6.70 -3.54
C PRO A 70 15.54 7.47 -2.20
N TYR A 71 14.55 7.17 -1.37
CA TYR A 71 14.20 7.97 -0.18
C TYR A 71 14.44 7.25 1.13
N THR A 72 14.61 5.94 1.12
CA THR A 72 14.98 5.15 2.32
C THR A 72 15.64 3.83 1.94
N ALA A 73 16.71 3.50 2.64
CA ALA A 73 17.34 2.19 2.57
C ALA A 73 16.65 1.16 3.51
N LYS A 74 15.63 1.59 4.27
CA LYS A 74 14.96 0.79 5.30
C LYS A 74 13.64 0.17 4.82
N TYR A 75 13.58 -0.21 3.53
CA TYR A 75 12.38 -0.86 2.98
C TYR A 75 11.99 -2.12 3.77
N ASP A 76 12.95 -2.96 4.15
CA ASP A 76 12.69 -4.19 4.89
C ASP A 76 12.05 -3.93 6.26
N GLU A 77 12.51 -2.90 6.97
CA GLU A 77 11.90 -2.47 8.24
C GLU A 77 10.44 -2.01 8.05
N LEU A 78 10.17 -1.26 6.97
CA LEU A 78 8.81 -0.86 6.61
C LEU A 78 7.94 -2.08 6.26
N SER A 79 8.44 -2.97 5.41
CA SER A 79 7.73 -4.19 4.98
C SER A 79 7.36 -5.07 6.17
N HIS A 80 8.30 -5.32 7.09
CA HIS A 80 8.06 -6.09 8.31
C HIS A 80 7.01 -5.43 9.21
N ALA A 81 7.13 -4.12 9.46
CA ALA A 81 6.16 -3.37 10.26
C ALA A 81 4.75 -3.48 9.65
N ILE A 82 4.61 -3.21 8.35
CA ILE A 82 3.34 -3.24 7.64
C ILE A 82 2.74 -4.65 7.69
N SER A 83 3.54 -5.70 7.47
CA SER A 83 3.09 -7.09 7.55
C SER A 83 2.54 -7.44 8.94
N HIS A 84 3.23 -7.04 10.02
CA HIS A 84 2.79 -7.29 11.39
C HIS A 84 1.52 -6.50 11.75
N LEU A 85 1.48 -5.20 11.38
CA LEU A 85 0.31 -4.35 11.62
C LEU A 85 -0.92 -4.86 10.84
N SER A 86 -0.74 -5.26 9.59
CA SER A 86 -1.77 -5.87 8.73
C SER A 86 -2.35 -7.14 9.36
N LYS A 87 -1.50 -8.09 9.78
CA LYS A 87 -1.93 -9.34 10.41
C LYS A 87 -2.71 -9.13 11.72
N ARG A 88 -2.33 -8.09 12.48
CA ARG A 88 -2.98 -7.74 13.75
C ARG A 88 -4.17 -6.80 13.58
N ARG A 89 -4.42 -6.31 12.35
CA ARG A 89 -5.40 -5.27 12.05
C ARG A 89 -5.19 -4.00 12.88
N HIS A 90 -3.95 -3.64 13.10
CA HIS A 90 -3.60 -2.36 13.71
C HIS A 90 -3.53 -1.31 12.61
N GLY A 91 -4.46 -0.37 12.64
CA GLY A 91 -4.51 0.71 11.66
C GLY A 91 -3.26 1.57 11.73
N ALA A 92 -2.67 1.88 10.57
CA ALA A 92 -1.45 2.67 10.50
C ALA A 92 -1.47 3.66 9.33
N LEU A 93 -0.74 4.75 9.48
CA LEU A 93 -0.58 5.80 8.47
C LEU A 93 0.88 6.26 8.48
N LEU A 94 1.65 5.87 7.46
CA LEU A 94 3.08 6.14 7.34
C LEU A 94 3.32 7.07 6.15
N VAL A 95 3.91 8.22 6.37
CA VAL A 95 4.25 9.21 5.33
C VAL A 95 5.74 9.15 5.07
N VAL A 96 6.14 8.77 3.88
CA VAL A 96 7.52 8.89 3.40
C VAL A 96 7.62 10.18 2.59
N GLN A 97 8.30 11.17 3.15
CA GLN A 97 8.59 12.40 2.43
C GLN A 97 9.58 12.12 1.32
N ARG A 98 9.27 12.59 0.13
CA ARG A 98 10.13 12.48 -1.04
C ARG A 98 10.84 13.82 -1.31
N SER A 99 10.68 14.37 -2.50
CA SER A 99 11.36 15.60 -2.91
C SER A 99 10.73 16.86 -2.33
N ASP A 100 9.40 16.86 -2.21
CA ASP A 100 8.67 18.03 -1.73
C ASP A 100 8.68 18.13 -0.21
N SER A 101 8.84 19.37 0.34
CA SER A 101 8.52 19.62 1.75
C SER A 101 7.01 19.56 1.95
N ILE A 102 6.61 18.77 2.95
CA ILE A 102 5.20 18.61 3.31
C ILE A 102 4.79 19.45 4.53
N ASP A 103 5.70 20.22 5.12
CA ASP A 103 5.49 20.98 6.37
C ASP A 103 4.25 21.88 6.33
N ARG A 104 3.97 22.48 5.17
CA ARG A 104 2.80 23.38 5.00
C ARG A 104 1.45 22.64 4.93
N TYR A 105 1.46 21.33 4.76
CA TYR A 105 0.25 20.53 4.59
C TYR A 105 -0.12 19.71 5.82
N ILE A 106 0.81 19.53 6.76
CA ILE A 106 0.61 18.72 7.95
C ILE A 106 0.61 19.56 9.21
N THR A 107 -0.18 19.14 10.21
CA THR A 107 -0.03 19.63 11.57
C THR A 107 0.90 18.67 12.31
N HIS A 108 2.04 19.18 12.76
CA HIS A 108 3.06 18.35 13.41
C HIS A 108 2.58 17.77 14.73
N GLY A 109 2.84 16.47 14.93
CA GLY A 109 2.64 15.75 16.17
C GLY A 109 3.87 15.83 17.09
N VAL A 110 4.15 14.73 17.76
CA VAL A 110 5.26 14.61 18.70
C VAL A 110 6.55 14.28 17.95
N LEU A 111 7.63 15.06 18.22
CA LEU A 111 8.95 14.83 17.66
C LEU A 111 9.56 13.54 18.24
N ILE A 112 10.04 12.65 17.37
CA ILE A 112 10.67 11.37 17.72
C ILE A 112 12.16 11.38 17.40
N SER A 113 12.54 11.75 16.18
CA SER A 113 13.93 11.83 15.70
C SER A 113 14.76 10.55 15.94
N ALA A 114 14.17 9.38 15.66
CA ALA A 114 14.80 8.08 15.87
C ALA A 114 15.03 7.35 14.54
N MET A 115 15.95 6.37 14.53
CA MET A 115 16.14 5.49 13.38
C MET A 115 14.86 4.68 13.11
N LEU A 116 14.53 4.53 11.84
CA LEU A 116 13.40 3.74 11.40
C LEU A 116 13.68 2.26 11.66
N THR A 117 12.86 1.64 12.52
CA THR A 117 12.83 0.21 12.80
C THR A 117 11.39 -0.28 12.84
N HIS A 118 11.16 -1.54 12.44
CA HIS A 118 9.83 -2.15 12.49
C HIS A 118 9.26 -2.11 13.92
N SER A 119 10.09 -2.40 14.93
CA SER A 119 9.67 -2.42 16.34
C SER A 119 9.19 -1.04 16.82
N LEU A 120 9.83 0.04 16.40
CA LEU A 120 9.41 1.41 16.77
C LEU A 120 8.08 1.76 16.09
N ILE A 121 7.91 1.43 14.81
CA ILE A 121 6.64 1.63 14.08
C ILE A 121 5.51 0.87 14.77
N GLU A 122 5.71 -0.42 15.06
CA GLU A 122 4.70 -1.25 15.74
C GLU A 122 4.34 -0.69 17.12
N SER A 123 5.33 -0.20 17.88
CA SER A 123 5.11 0.42 19.19
C SER A 123 4.28 1.69 19.09
N ILE A 124 4.53 2.53 18.06
CA ILE A 124 3.76 3.76 17.82
C ILE A 124 2.29 3.43 17.51
N PHE A 125 2.04 2.44 16.64
CA PHE A 125 0.69 2.06 16.23
C PHE A 125 0.01 1.02 17.12
N THR A 126 0.54 0.79 18.32
CA THR A 126 -0.16 -0.03 19.32
C THR A 126 -1.48 0.63 19.71
N PRO A 127 -2.64 -0.05 19.56
CA PRO A 127 -3.95 0.52 19.87
C PRO A 127 -4.03 1.02 21.30
N GLY A 128 -4.60 2.22 21.49
CA GLY A 128 -4.69 2.87 22.81
C GLY A 128 -3.41 3.57 23.25
N GLY A 129 -2.33 3.47 22.51
CA GLY A 129 -1.10 4.25 22.76
C GLY A 129 -1.28 5.74 22.45
N PRO A 130 -0.50 6.64 23.05
CA PRO A 130 -0.67 8.09 22.87
C PRO A 130 -0.31 8.61 21.48
N LEU A 131 0.38 7.81 20.67
CA LEU A 131 0.89 8.18 19.35
C LEU A 131 0.23 7.44 18.18
N HIS A 132 -0.72 6.52 18.47
CA HIS A 132 -1.30 5.66 17.43
C HIS A 132 -2.31 6.36 16.52
N ASP A 133 -2.85 7.49 16.97
CA ASP A 133 -3.77 8.30 16.19
C ASP A 133 -3.00 9.38 15.42
N GLY A 134 -3.15 9.38 14.09
CA GLY A 134 -2.42 10.23 13.19
C GLY A 134 -1.33 9.51 12.39
N ALA A 135 -0.49 10.28 11.72
CA ALA A 135 0.54 9.76 10.82
C ALA A 135 1.94 9.78 11.44
N VAL A 136 2.76 8.81 11.07
CA VAL A 136 4.21 8.82 11.28
C VAL A 136 4.87 9.47 10.07
N LEU A 137 5.68 10.49 10.30
CA LEU A 137 6.50 11.13 9.28
C LEU A 137 7.88 10.47 9.22
N ILE A 138 8.26 10.03 8.04
CA ILE A 138 9.54 9.39 7.74
C ILE A 138 10.29 10.27 6.74
N GLN A 139 11.55 10.60 7.06
CA GLN A 139 12.48 11.27 6.16
C GLN A 139 13.78 10.46 6.13
N ASN A 140 14.20 10.04 4.95
CA ASN A 140 15.30 9.12 4.77
C ASN A 140 15.10 7.86 5.65
N ASP A 141 16.05 7.53 6.50
CA ASP A 141 16.02 6.34 7.37
C ASP A 141 15.56 6.64 8.80
N LYS A 142 14.81 7.74 9.01
CA LYS A 142 14.40 8.20 10.34
C LYS A 142 12.91 8.45 10.44
N ILE A 143 12.34 8.09 11.58
CA ILE A 143 11.05 8.57 12.03
C ILE A 143 11.28 9.96 12.64
N ILE A 144 10.70 10.98 12.03
CA ILE A 144 10.84 12.38 12.46
C ILE A 144 9.83 12.70 13.56
N SER A 145 8.55 12.35 13.32
CA SER A 145 7.45 12.64 14.25
C SER A 145 6.34 11.60 14.11
N ALA A 146 5.46 11.54 15.12
CA ALA A 146 4.26 10.69 15.13
C ALA A 146 3.05 11.47 15.63
N GLY A 147 1.84 10.97 15.33
CA GLY A 147 0.60 11.68 15.66
C GLY A 147 0.39 12.93 14.78
N ASN A 148 0.93 12.96 13.58
CA ASN A 148 0.74 14.08 12.66
C ASN A 148 -0.65 14.04 12.05
N VAL A 149 -1.28 15.23 11.89
CA VAL A 149 -2.59 15.35 11.24
C VAL A 149 -2.38 15.73 9.77
N LEU A 150 -2.97 14.94 8.87
CA LEU A 150 -2.89 15.12 7.43
C LEU A 150 -4.19 15.75 6.88
N PRO A 151 -4.12 16.46 5.74
CA PRO A 151 -5.31 16.92 5.04
C PRO A 151 -6.13 15.74 4.55
N LEU A 152 -7.45 15.86 4.55
CA LEU A 152 -8.36 14.88 3.98
C LEU A 152 -8.66 15.21 2.53
N THR A 153 -8.72 14.19 1.66
CA THR A 153 -9.19 14.39 0.29
C THR A 153 -10.60 14.98 0.26
N GLN A 154 -10.82 15.91 -0.67
CA GLN A 154 -12.14 16.49 -0.95
C GLN A 154 -12.85 15.78 -2.11
N ARG A 155 -12.20 14.79 -2.75
CA ARG A 155 -12.82 14.02 -3.83
C ARG A 155 -13.91 13.13 -3.27
N ASP A 156 -15.12 13.26 -3.81
CA ASP A 156 -16.21 12.32 -3.54
C ASP A 156 -15.84 10.97 -4.13
N SER A 157 -15.50 10.03 -3.27
CA SER A 157 -15.29 8.65 -3.70
C SER A 157 -16.66 7.99 -3.88
N GLU A 158 -17.22 8.05 -5.07
CA GLU A 158 -18.52 7.44 -5.41
C GLU A 158 -18.57 5.93 -5.19
N GLN A 159 -17.43 5.27 -4.96
CA GLN A 159 -17.39 3.81 -5.03
C GLN A 159 -17.10 3.08 -3.72
N LYS A 160 -16.61 3.70 -2.66
CA LYS A 160 -16.43 3.04 -1.34
C LYS A 160 -16.41 4.08 -0.22
N LYS A 161 -17.01 3.73 0.90
CA LYS A 161 -16.79 4.46 2.18
C LYS A 161 -15.32 4.22 2.60
N LEU A 162 -14.41 5.08 2.14
CA LEU A 162 -13.02 5.05 2.56
C LEU A 162 -12.92 5.47 4.03
N GLY A 163 -12.19 4.70 4.83
CA GLY A 163 -11.88 5.08 6.21
C GLY A 163 -11.01 6.35 6.28
N THR A 164 -10.97 6.96 7.47
CA THR A 164 -10.28 8.24 7.69
C THR A 164 -8.82 8.22 7.27
N ARG A 165 -8.07 7.14 7.56
CA ARG A 165 -6.66 7.00 7.17
C ARG A 165 -6.46 6.98 5.66
N HIS A 166 -7.34 6.33 4.91
CA HIS A 166 -7.29 6.33 3.44
C HIS A 166 -7.57 7.73 2.88
N ARG A 167 -8.55 8.44 3.43
CA ARG A 167 -8.86 9.81 3.03
C ARG A 167 -7.72 10.77 3.34
N ALA A 168 -7.04 10.58 4.47
CA ALA A 168 -5.87 11.36 4.87
C ALA A 168 -4.67 11.08 3.95
N GLY A 169 -4.40 9.82 3.63
CA GLY A 169 -3.34 9.44 2.70
C GLY A 169 -3.57 10.02 1.30
N LEU A 170 -4.78 9.90 0.77
CA LEU A 170 -5.14 10.52 -0.52
C LEU A 170 -4.96 12.03 -0.46
N GLY A 171 -5.50 12.70 0.58
CA GLY A 171 -5.46 14.16 0.69
C GLY A 171 -4.03 14.71 0.69
N LEU A 172 -3.08 14.07 1.36
CA LEU A 172 -1.68 14.49 1.31
C LEU A 172 -1.03 14.21 -0.05
N SER A 173 -1.28 13.04 -0.64
CA SER A 173 -0.71 12.66 -1.93
C SER A 173 -1.30 13.42 -3.12
N GLU A 174 -2.44 14.10 -2.96
CA GLU A 174 -3.00 15.06 -3.93
C GLU A 174 -2.26 16.40 -3.94
N LEU A 175 -1.60 16.75 -2.82
CA LEU A 175 -0.98 18.07 -2.59
C LEU A 175 0.55 18.04 -2.68
N SER A 176 1.15 16.85 -2.68
CA SER A 176 2.60 16.66 -2.64
C SER A 176 3.01 15.36 -3.34
N ASP A 177 4.29 15.20 -3.59
CA ASP A 177 4.86 13.95 -4.10
C ASP A 177 5.09 12.89 -3.00
N ALA A 178 4.64 13.13 -1.76
CA ALA A 178 4.80 12.19 -0.66
C ALA A 178 4.10 10.86 -0.94
N LEU A 179 4.76 9.76 -0.58
CA LEU A 179 4.17 8.43 -0.61
C LEU A 179 3.60 8.12 0.78
N VAL A 180 2.32 7.77 0.82
CA VAL A 180 1.63 7.46 2.09
C VAL A 180 1.19 6.01 2.12
N ILE A 181 1.70 5.24 3.07
CA ILE A 181 1.33 3.84 3.29
C ILE A 181 0.24 3.78 4.35
N ILE A 182 -0.80 3.00 4.07
CA ILE A 182 -1.99 2.88 4.91
C ILE A 182 -2.22 1.41 5.25
N VAL A 183 -2.47 1.11 6.51
CA VAL A 183 -3.01 -0.18 6.97
C VAL A 183 -4.40 0.05 7.52
N SER A 184 -5.39 -0.68 6.99
CA SER A 184 -6.77 -0.63 7.46
C SER A 184 -6.94 -1.39 8.77
N GLU A 185 -7.51 -0.77 9.79
CA GLU A 185 -7.86 -1.46 11.04
C GLU A 185 -9.08 -2.38 10.91
N GLU A 186 -9.96 -2.10 9.93
CA GLU A 186 -11.16 -2.91 9.71
C GLU A 186 -10.83 -4.22 9.00
N THR A 187 -10.01 -4.15 7.95
CA THR A 187 -9.73 -5.29 7.06
C THR A 187 -8.33 -5.88 7.22
N GLY A 188 -7.37 -5.11 7.75
CA GLY A 188 -5.95 -5.43 7.73
C GLY A 188 -5.29 -5.19 6.37
N GLN A 189 -6.03 -4.77 5.36
CA GLN A 189 -5.51 -4.54 4.02
C GLN A 189 -4.50 -3.38 4.01
N ALA A 190 -3.37 -3.60 3.33
CA ALA A 190 -2.38 -2.55 3.12
C ALA A 190 -2.58 -1.91 1.75
N SER A 191 -2.36 -0.60 1.68
CA SER A 191 -2.35 0.17 0.45
C SER A 191 -1.36 1.32 0.56
N PHE A 192 -0.96 1.89 -0.56
CA PHE A 192 -0.27 3.18 -0.54
C PHE A 192 -0.98 4.18 -1.46
N SER A 193 -0.87 5.46 -1.12
CA SER A 193 -1.32 6.54 -1.98
C SER A 193 -0.14 7.32 -2.54
N LEU A 194 -0.25 7.66 -3.82
CA LEU A 194 0.73 8.46 -4.57
C LEU A 194 -0.01 9.25 -5.65
N GLU A 195 0.28 10.55 -5.77
CA GLU A 195 -0.33 11.43 -6.78
C GLU A 195 -1.87 11.36 -6.79
N GLY A 196 -2.48 11.25 -5.61
CA GLY A 196 -3.93 11.19 -5.43
C GLY A 196 -4.60 9.88 -5.88
N ASN A 197 -3.83 8.81 -6.07
CA ASN A 197 -4.34 7.47 -6.38
C ASN A 197 -3.99 6.50 -5.27
N LEU A 198 -4.87 5.50 -5.06
CA LEU A 198 -4.70 4.48 -4.03
C LEU A 198 -4.41 3.13 -4.69
N TYR A 199 -3.37 2.46 -4.24
CA TYR A 199 -2.88 1.19 -4.76
C TYR A 199 -2.83 0.14 -3.65
N PRO A 200 -3.65 -0.92 -3.71
CA PRO A 200 -3.57 -2.01 -2.75
C PRO A 200 -2.33 -2.85 -2.99
N PHE A 201 -1.73 -3.39 -1.92
CA PHE A 201 -0.61 -4.32 -2.00
C PHE A 201 -0.64 -5.33 -0.85
N SER A 202 0.08 -6.44 -1.02
CA SER A 202 0.22 -7.48 0.01
C SER A 202 1.59 -7.39 0.66
N PRO A 203 1.67 -6.98 1.94
CA PRO A 203 2.93 -6.96 2.65
C PRO A 203 3.43 -8.39 2.91
N GLY A 204 4.70 -8.65 2.68
CA GLY A 204 5.33 -9.96 2.92
C GLY A 204 5.49 -10.87 1.70
N ASN A 205 5.06 -10.46 0.52
CA ASN A 205 5.50 -11.07 -0.74
C ASN A 205 6.84 -10.45 -1.16
N ASP A 206 7.92 -10.82 -0.48
CA ASP A 206 9.27 -10.50 -0.95
C ASP A 206 9.58 -11.36 -2.18
N LEU A 207 9.28 -10.82 -3.35
CA LEU A 207 9.52 -11.45 -4.65
C LEU A 207 10.97 -11.33 -5.14
N LEU A 208 11.90 -10.96 -4.26
CA LEU A 208 13.31 -10.81 -4.61
C LEU A 208 14.20 -11.41 -3.50
N HIS A 209 14.50 -12.67 -3.64
CA HIS A 209 15.76 -13.27 -3.14
C HIS A 209 16.80 -13.21 -4.22
#